data_70045619a8bb7829218aa7f9c8e30a4b
#
_entry.id   70045619a8bb7829218aa7f9c8e30a4b
#
_cell.length_a   1.000
_cell.length_b   1.000
_cell.length_c   1.000
_cell.angle_alpha   90.00
_cell.angle_beta   90.00
_cell.angle_gamma   90.00
#
_symmetry.space_group_name_H-M   'P 1'
#
loop_
_entity.id
_entity.type
_entity.pdbx_description
1 polymer ?
#
loop_
_entity_poly.entity_id
_entity_poly.type
_entity_poly.pdbx_seq_one_letter_code
_entity_poly.pdbx_strand_id
1 'polypeptide(L)'
;MKTNFGFIKVASAIPQVKVADCEWNISHIESMMSEANENGASVIVFPELCVTGYTCADLFQSQLLIDQTLEALNDVVEYTKTEVELTTILGAPLRIDNQLFNCAVVIRKGKILAVVPKTYLPNYNEFYEMRCFASSQDAMRDTINLLGQKDIPFGRN
;
A
#
# COMPACT_ATOMS: atom_id res chain seq x y z
N MET A 1 29.63 -9.10 -6.46
CA MET A 1 28.39 -9.27 -7.28
C MET A 1 27.90 -10.70 -7.09
N LYS A 2 26.74 -10.93 -6.46
CA LYS A 2 26.12 -12.26 -6.47
C LYS A 2 25.51 -12.43 -7.86
N THR A 3 26.02 -13.37 -8.64
CA THR A 3 25.48 -13.73 -9.96
C THR A 3 24.14 -14.44 -9.74
N ASN A 4 23.04 -13.73 -9.93
CA ASN A 4 21.69 -14.28 -9.71
C ASN A 4 21.18 -15.17 -10.87
N PHE A 5 22.01 -15.51 -11.86
CA PHE A 5 21.64 -16.38 -13.01
C PHE A 5 20.26 -16.03 -13.63
N GLY A 6 19.85 -14.77 -13.58
CA GLY A 6 18.53 -14.32 -14.06
C GLY A 6 17.38 -14.50 -13.07
N PHE A 7 17.59 -15.02 -11.86
CA PHE A 7 16.59 -15.13 -10.81
C PHE A 7 16.59 -13.91 -9.90
N ILE A 8 15.42 -13.52 -9.40
CA ILE A 8 15.25 -12.56 -8.33
C ILE A 8 14.60 -13.24 -7.12
N LYS A 9 15.04 -12.86 -5.92
CA LYS A 9 14.38 -13.30 -4.69
C LYS A 9 13.24 -12.35 -4.39
N VAL A 10 12.07 -12.92 -4.11
CA VAL A 10 10.87 -12.18 -3.69
C VAL A 10 10.43 -12.67 -2.31
N ALA A 11 9.77 -11.79 -1.55
CA ALA A 11 9.19 -12.09 -0.26
C ALA A 11 7.68 -11.82 -0.28
N SER A 12 6.90 -12.68 0.35
CA SER A 12 5.52 -12.43 0.73
C SER A 12 5.48 -12.38 2.25
N ALA A 13 5.00 -11.28 2.80
CA ALA A 13 5.02 -11.01 4.23
C ALA A 13 3.61 -10.80 4.78
N ILE A 14 3.33 -11.34 5.96
CA ILE A 14 2.05 -11.20 6.65
C ILE A 14 2.32 -10.56 8.01
N PRO A 15 2.20 -9.22 8.15
CA PRO A 15 2.44 -8.55 9.42
C PRO A 15 1.30 -8.84 10.41
N GLN A 16 1.60 -8.73 11.68
CA GLN A 16 0.53 -8.53 12.65
C GLN A 16 -0.12 -7.17 12.37
N VAL A 17 -1.43 -7.09 12.46
CA VAL A 17 -2.18 -5.87 12.16
C VAL A 17 -3.14 -5.55 13.31
N LYS A 18 -3.15 -4.28 13.73
CA LYS A 18 -4.18 -3.70 14.58
C LYS A 18 -5.11 -2.83 13.74
N VAL A 19 -6.40 -3.01 13.92
CA VAL A 19 -7.43 -2.26 13.19
C VAL A 19 -7.32 -0.77 13.52
N ALA A 20 -7.19 0.06 12.47
CA ALA A 20 -7.08 1.52 12.52
C ALA A 20 -5.86 2.08 13.28
N ASP A 21 -4.86 1.25 13.62
CA ASP A 21 -3.61 1.68 14.25
C ASP A 21 -2.48 1.71 13.20
N CYS A 22 -2.51 2.75 12.35
CA CYS A 22 -1.59 2.84 11.20
C CYS A 22 -0.12 2.91 11.62
N GLU A 23 0.19 3.66 12.68
CA GLU A 23 1.56 3.80 13.22
C GLU A 23 2.12 2.44 13.67
N TRP A 24 1.33 1.70 14.45
CA TRP A 24 1.71 0.38 14.92
C TRP A 24 1.89 -0.60 13.73
N ASN A 25 0.98 -0.57 12.76
CA ASN A 25 1.04 -1.45 11.59
C ASN A 25 2.28 -1.18 10.74
N ILE A 26 2.63 0.09 10.52
CA ILE A 26 3.82 0.47 9.75
C ILE A 26 5.10 0.02 10.44
N SER A 27 5.22 0.15 11.75
CA SER A 27 6.42 -0.28 12.47
C SER A 27 6.72 -1.78 12.27
N HIS A 28 5.67 -2.62 12.17
CA HIS A 28 5.80 -4.05 11.89
C HIS A 28 6.12 -4.33 10.41
N ILE A 29 5.54 -3.55 9.50
CA ILE A 29 5.82 -3.60 8.06
C ILE A 29 7.30 -3.26 7.81
N GLU A 30 7.82 -2.19 8.39
CA GLU A 30 9.23 -1.78 8.27
C GLU A 30 10.21 -2.82 8.82
N SER A 31 9.89 -3.43 9.96
CA SER A 31 10.67 -4.53 10.51
C SER A 31 10.78 -5.71 9.53
N MET A 32 9.67 -6.09 8.88
CA MET A 32 9.67 -7.16 7.88
C MET A 32 10.36 -6.74 6.57
N MET A 33 10.30 -5.46 6.20
CA MET A 33 11.07 -4.92 5.07
C MET A 33 12.58 -5.02 5.32
N SER A 34 13.03 -4.67 6.53
CA SER A 34 14.44 -4.82 6.93
C SER A 34 14.89 -6.27 6.84
N GLU A 35 14.14 -7.20 7.44
CA GLU A 35 14.43 -8.63 7.38
C GLU A 35 14.52 -9.15 5.94
N ALA A 36 13.56 -8.78 5.09
CA ALA A 36 13.56 -9.19 3.69
C ALA A 36 14.77 -8.62 2.91
N ASN A 37 15.15 -7.36 3.19
CA ASN A 37 16.29 -6.69 2.59
C ASN A 37 17.61 -7.38 3.00
N GLU A 38 17.79 -7.68 4.28
CA GLU A 38 18.95 -8.42 4.81
C GLU A 38 19.06 -9.81 4.19
N ASN A 39 17.93 -10.46 3.93
CA ASN A 39 17.86 -11.74 3.24
C ASN A 39 18.04 -11.63 1.71
N GLY A 40 18.25 -10.41 1.19
CA GLY A 40 18.53 -10.16 -0.23
C GLY A 40 17.31 -10.29 -1.15
N ALA A 41 16.10 -10.04 -0.63
CA ALA A 41 14.92 -9.91 -1.46
C ALA A 41 14.99 -8.65 -2.33
N SER A 42 14.45 -8.72 -3.55
CA SER A 42 14.35 -7.57 -4.46
C SER A 42 12.95 -6.94 -4.43
N VAL A 43 11.95 -7.72 -4.02
CA VAL A 43 10.55 -7.32 -3.92
C VAL A 43 9.96 -7.93 -2.65
N ILE A 44 9.17 -7.14 -1.92
CA ILE A 44 8.33 -7.62 -0.83
C ILE A 44 6.88 -7.20 -1.08
N VAL A 45 5.93 -8.11 -0.85
CA VAL A 45 4.49 -7.88 -1.00
C VAL A 45 3.79 -8.13 0.34
N PHE A 46 2.97 -7.18 0.74
CA PHE A 46 2.13 -7.22 1.93
C PHE A 46 0.65 -7.40 1.56
N PRO A 47 -0.20 -7.84 2.51
CA PRO A 47 -1.62 -8.05 2.27
C PRO A 47 -2.39 -6.76 1.95
N GLU A 48 -3.58 -6.97 1.41
CA GLU A 48 -4.61 -5.96 1.21
C GLU A 48 -4.88 -5.19 2.50
N LEU A 49 -4.95 -3.83 2.41
CA LEU A 49 -5.25 -2.91 3.51
C LEU A 49 -4.40 -3.13 4.78
N CYS A 50 -3.18 -3.63 4.63
CA CYS A 50 -2.30 -3.91 5.77
C CYS A 50 -1.90 -2.67 6.57
N VAL A 51 -2.01 -1.46 5.99
CA VAL A 51 -1.73 -0.20 6.69
C VAL A 51 -2.80 0.10 7.74
N THR A 52 -4.07 -0.14 7.44
CA THR A 52 -5.21 0.18 8.33
C THR A 52 -5.82 -1.04 9.01
N GLY A 53 -5.62 -2.22 8.45
CA GLY A 53 -6.44 -3.39 8.67
C GLY A 53 -7.67 -3.41 7.77
N TYR A 54 -8.11 -4.62 7.41
CA TYR A 54 -9.25 -4.84 6.52
C TYR A 54 -10.60 -4.50 7.18
N THR A 55 -10.73 -4.73 8.48
CA THR A 55 -12.01 -4.69 9.21
C THR A 55 -12.30 -3.34 9.87
N CYS A 56 -11.84 -2.23 9.30
CA CYS A 56 -12.10 -0.87 9.81
C CYS A 56 -13.56 -0.43 9.70
N ALA A 57 -14.40 -1.11 8.90
CA ALA A 57 -15.82 -0.81 8.74
C ALA A 57 -16.08 0.69 8.44
N ASP A 58 -16.94 1.34 9.23
CA ASP A 58 -17.29 2.75 9.03
C ASP A 58 -16.14 3.74 9.30
N LEU A 59 -15.05 3.29 9.94
CA LEU A 59 -13.86 4.11 10.13
C LEU A 59 -13.20 4.51 8.80
N PHE A 60 -13.41 3.75 7.72
CA PHE A 60 -12.97 4.16 6.38
C PHE A 60 -13.56 5.50 5.91
N GLN A 61 -14.68 5.95 6.50
CA GLN A 61 -15.27 7.27 6.24
C GLN A 61 -14.61 8.38 7.08
N SER A 62 -13.84 8.03 8.10
CA SER A 62 -13.17 8.98 8.99
C SER A 62 -12.01 9.67 8.28
N GLN A 63 -11.99 11.01 8.30
CA GLN A 63 -10.86 11.78 7.78
C GLN A 63 -9.59 11.48 8.56
N LEU A 64 -9.69 11.29 9.88
CA LEU A 64 -8.55 10.97 10.73
C LEU A 64 -7.84 9.69 10.27
N LEU A 65 -8.58 8.61 9.95
CA LEU A 65 -7.97 7.38 9.47
C LEU A 65 -7.27 7.58 8.11
N ILE A 66 -7.85 8.38 7.23
CA ILE A 66 -7.25 8.68 5.93
C ILE A 66 -5.95 9.50 6.10
N ASP A 67 -5.96 10.50 6.99
CA ASP A 67 -4.77 11.31 7.27
C ASP A 67 -3.66 10.44 7.89
N GLN A 68 -3.97 9.60 8.87
CA GLN A 68 -3.02 8.65 9.46
C GLN A 68 -2.49 7.63 8.43
N THR A 69 -3.32 7.23 7.47
CA THR A 69 -2.88 6.37 6.37
C THR A 69 -1.82 7.08 5.50
N LEU A 70 -2.02 8.37 5.21
CA LEU A 70 -1.07 9.14 4.42
C LEU A 70 0.24 9.38 5.17
N GLU A 71 0.17 9.66 6.48
CA GLU A 71 1.36 9.76 7.34
C GLU A 71 2.15 8.45 7.33
N ALA A 72 1.48 7.33 7.58
CA ALA A 72 2.06 5.99 7.57
C ALA A 72 2.71 5.63 6.21
N LEU A 73 2.07 5.97 5.09
CA LEU A 73 2.65 5.79 3.76
C LEU A 73 3.88 6.67 3.54
N ASN A 74 3.87 7.90 4.08
CA ASN A 74 5.03 8.78 4.01
C ASN A 74 6.22 8.19 4.77
N ASP A 75 6.00 7.58 5.93
CA ASP A 75 7.06 6.93 6.71
C ASP A 75 7.70 5.79 5.90
N VAL A 76 6.91 4.94 5.24
CA VAL A 76 7.45 3.91 4.34
C VAL A 76 8.21 4.51 3.17
N VAL A 77 7.72 5.61 2.57
CA VAL A 77 8.45 6.31 1.49
C VAL A 77 9.81 6.77 1.99
N GLU A 78 9.86 7.42 3.16
CA GLU A 78 11.12 7.88 3.77
C GLU A 78 12.04 6.69 4.13
N TYR A 79 11.49 5.63 4.72
CA TYR A 79 12.22 4.41 5.06
C TYR A 79 12.90 3.77 3.84
N THR A 80 12.22 3.75 2.69
CA THR A 80 12.80 3.22 1.45
C THR A 80 13.86 4.10 0.80
N LYS A 81 14.11 5.32 1.30
CA LYS A 81 15.21 6.18 0.80
C LYS A 81 16.56 5.70 1.27
N THR A 82 16.66 5.26 2.52
CA THR A 82 17.92 5.06 3.23
C THR A 82 18.11 3.65 3.77
N GLU A 83 17.04 3.00 4.21
CA GLU A 83 17.13 1.77 4.99
C GLU A 83 17.07 0.49 4.15
N VAL A 84 16.32 0.49 3.05
CA VAL A 84 16.12 -0.70 2.22
C VAL A 84 16.16 -0.41 0.73
N GLU A 85 16.69 -1.37 -0.06
CA GLU A 85 16.78 -1.23 -1.52
C GLU A 85 15.70 -1.99 -2.30
N LEU A 86 14.84 -2.74 -1.62
CA LEU A 86 13.80 -3.56 -2.25
C LEU A 86 12.61 -2.72 -2.75
N THR A 87 11.85 -3.27 -3.67
CA THR A 87 10.54 -2.73 -4.06
C THR A 87 9.50 -3.25 -3.08
N THR A 88 8.78 -2.34 -2.42
CA THR A 88 7.72 -2.65 -1.46
C THR A 88 6.36 -2.46 -2.11
N ILE A 89 5.46 -3.43 -1.96
CA ILE A 89 4.06 -3.36 -2.39
C ILE A 89 3.20 -3.58 -1.16
N LEU A 90 2.36 -2.60 -0.82
CA LEU A 90 1.51 -2.66 0.38
C LEU A 90 0.10 -2.15 0.10
N GLY A 91 -0.87 -2.65 0.87
CA GLY A 91 -2.28 -2.32 0.74
C GLY A 91 -2.69 -1.15 1.64
N ALA A 92 -3.32 -0.12 1.06
CA ALA A 92 -3.80 1.05 1.77
C ALA A 92 -5.07 1.63 1.14
N PRO A 93 -5.99 2.22 1.95
CA PRO A 93 -7.09 3.01 1.43
C PRO A 93 -6.60 4.40 1.02
N LEU A 94 -6.96 4.87 -0.17
CA LEU A 94 -6.61 6.20 -0.66
C LEU A 94 -7.83 6.96 -1.16
N ARG A 95 -7.98 8.21 -0.74
CA ARG A 95 -9.04 9.10 -1.20
C ARG A 95 -8.55 9.94 -2.37
N ILE A 96 -9.13 9.72 -3.54
CA ILE A 96 -8.82 10.41 -4.79
C ILE A 96 -10.12 10.96 -5.38
N ASP A 97 -10.18 12.24 -5.74
CA ASP A 97 -11.36 12.90 -6.31
C ASP A 97 -12.66 12.65 -5.53
N ASN A 98 -12.59 12.70 -4.18
CA ASN A 98 -13.69 12.40 -3.26
C ASN A 98 -14.19 10.94 -3.26
N GLN A 99 -13.53 10.04 -3.96
CA GLN A 99 -13.78 8.60 -3.90
C GLN A 99 -12.70 7.91 -3.07
N LEU A 100 -13.08 6.89 -2.31
CA LEU A 100 -12.13 6.06 -1.58
C LEU A 100 -11.85 4.79 -2.36
N PHE A 101 -10.58 4.49 -2.59
CA PHE A 101 -10.12 3.30 -3.29
C PHE A 101 -9.32 2.40 -2.37
N ASN A 102 -9.50 1.10 -2.51
CA ASN A 102 -8.63 0.09 -1.93
C ASN A 102 -7.47 -0.14 -2.90
N CYS A 103 -6.26 0.25 -2.51
CA CYS A 103 -5.12 0.34 -3.41
C CYS A 103 -3.95 -0.55 -3.00
N ALA A 104 -3.24 -1.07 -3.98
CA ALA A 104 -1.86 -1.51 -3.83
C ALA A 104 -0.93 -0.34 -4.19
N VAL A 105 -0.02 0.01 -3.28
CA VAL A 105 0.94 1.10 -3.46
C VAL A 105 2.32 0.50 -3.66
N VAL A 106 2.98 0.84 -4.76
CA VAL A 106 4.31 0.35 -5.13
C VAL A 106 5.34 1.41 -4.81
N ILE A 107 6.27 1.12 -3.90
CA ILE A 107 7.26 2.08 -3.39
C ILE A 107 8.67 1.53 -3.56
N ARG A 108 9.61 2.39 -3.96
CA ARG A 108 11.04 2.07 -4.00
C ARG A 108 11.88 3.33 -3.95
N LYS A 109 12.95 3.32 -3.13
CA LYS A 109 13.96 4.40 -3.05
C LYS A 109 13.34 5.79 -2.89
N GLY A 110 12.38 5.92 -1.97
CA GLY A 110 11.68 7.18 -1.70
C GLY A 110 10.68 7.62 -2.76
N LYS A 111 10.34 6.74 -3.71
CA LYS A 111 9.38 7.06 -4.78
C LYS A 111 8.20 6.09 -4.77
N ILE A 112 7.02 6.65 -4.93
CA ILE A 112 5.83 5.89 -5.28
C ILE A 112 5.87 5.68 -6.79
N LEU A 113 6.04 4.43 -7.21
CA LEU A 113 6.18 4.07 -8.61
C LEU A 113 4.83 3.91 -9.30
N ALA A 114 3.82 3.43 -8.57
CA ALA A 114 2.45 3.27 -9.06
C ALA A 114 1.49 3.09 -7.88
N VAL A 115 0.23 3.40 -8.13
CA VAL A 115 -0.91 3.09 -7.27
C VAL A 115 -1.94 2.33 -8.09
N VAL A 116 -2.28 1.12 -7.66
CA VAL A 116 -3.20 0.23 -8.37
C VAL A 116 -4.48 0.06 -7.54
N PRO A 117 -5.58 0.73 -7.91
CA PRO A 117 -6.86 0.57 -7.23
C PRO A 117 -7.52 -0.77 -7.60
N LYS A 118 -8.17 -1.39 -6.62
CA LYS A 118 -8.89 -2.65 -6.77
C LYS A 118 -10.06 -2.50 -7.76
N THR A 119 -10.16 -3.44 -8.69
CA THR A 119 -11.21 -3.44 -9.73
C THR A 119 -12.47 -4.15 -9.28
N TYR A 120 -12.31 -5.37 -8.75
CA TYR A 120 -13.42 -6.24 -8.37
C TYR A 120 -13.62 -6.17 -6.86
N LEU A 121 -14.71 -5.53 -6.44
CA LEU A 121 -15.06 -5.36 -5.04
C LEU A 121 -16.06 -6.45 -4.64
N PRO A 122 -15.70 -7.39 -3.76
CA PRO A 122 -16.65 -8.38 -3.27
C PRO A 122 -17.76 -7.70 -2.48
N ASN A 123 -19.00 -8.02 -2.84
CA ASN A 123 -20.21 -7.44 -2.23
C ASN A 123 -21.30 -8.52 -2.09
N TYR A 124 -20.92 -9.66 -1.52
CA TYR A 124 -21.73 -10.85 -1.30
C TYR A 124 -21.33 -11.52 0.01
N ASN A 125 -22.26 -12.25 0.60
CA ASN A 125 -22.12 -12.89 1.93
C ASN A 125 -21.71 -11.86 2.99
N GLU A 126 -20.59 -12.10 3.69
CA GLU A 126 -19.99 -11.20 4.70
C GLU A 126 -19.26 -9.99 4.10
N PHE A 127 -19.04 -9.97 2.79
CA PHE A 127 -18.34 -8.89 2.12
C PHE A 127 -19.27 -7.77 1.68
N TYR A 128 -18.90 -6.53 1.94
CA TYR A 128 -19.64 -5.31 1.56
C TYR A 128 -18.69 -4.16 1.17
N GLU A 129 -17.64 -4.48 0.41
CA GLU A 129 -16.60 -3.50 0.06
C GLU A 129 -17.15 -2.30 -0.73
N MET A 130 -18.18 -2.48 -1.54
CA MET A 130 -18.83 -1.40 -2.28
C MET A 130 -19.48 -0.33 -1.39
N ARG A 131 -19.69 -0.61 -0.09
CA ARG A 131 -20.11 0.41 0.88
C ARG A 131 -19.02 1.44 1.14
N CYS A 132 -17.76 1.03 1.07
CA CYS A 132 -16.62 1.85 1.46
C CYS A 132 -15.81 2.31 0.25
N PHE A 133 -15.63 1.45 -0.75
CA PHE A 133 -14.68 1.65 -1.84
C PHE A 133 -15.35 1.76 -3.20
N ALA A 134 -14.74 2.62 -4.05
CA ALA A 134 -15.01 2.68 -5.48
C ALA A 134 -14.15 1.67 -6.25
N SER A 135 -14.66 1.15 -7.36
CA SER A 135 -13.90 0.32 -8.29
C SER A 135 -12.86 1.16 -9.05
N SER A 136 -11.76 0.55 -9.47
CA SER A 136 -10.82 1.20 -10.39
C SER A 136 -11.48 1.62 -11.71
N GLN A 137 -12.63 1.05 -12.06
CA GLN A 137 -13.40 1.43 -13.25
C GLN A 137 -14.01 2.83 -13.11
N ASP A 138 -14.24 3.29 -11.88
CA ASP A 138 -14.82 4.60 -11.57
C ASP A 138 -13.74 5.69 -11.44
N ALA A 139 -12.45 5.33 -11.59
CA ALA A 139 -11.35 6.28 -11.55
C ALA A 139 -11.41 7.23 -12.76
N MET A 140 -11.37 8.54 -12.49
CA MET A 140 -11.45 9.59 -13.50
C MET A 140 -10.09 10.02 -14.04
N ARG A 141 -8.99 9.44 -13.55
CA ARG A 141 -7.61 9.82 -13.89
C ARG A 141 -6.74 8.59 -14.04
N ASP A 142 -5.71 8.73 -14.86
CA ASP A 142 -4.65 7.74 -15.04
C ASP A 142 -3.38 8.08 -14.25
N THR A 143 -3.34 9.28 -13.65
CA THR A 143 -2.24 9.74 -12.78
C THR A 143 -2.78 10.53 -11.60
N ILE A 144 -2.04 10.49 -10.48
CA ILE A 144 -2.35 11.25 -9.27
C ILE A 144 -1.12 11.96 -8.71
N ASN A 145 -1.37 12.96 -7.85
CA ASN A 145 -0.34 13.54 -7.00
C ASN A 145 -0.54 13.03 -5.57
N LEU A 146 0.51 12.50 -4.96
CA LEU A 146 0.46 11.91 -3.62
C LEU A 146 1.76 12.17 -2.88
N LEU A 147 1.70 12.58 -1.60
CA LEU A 147 2.87 12.83 -0.74
C LEU A 147 3.95 13.71 -1.41
N GLY A 148 3.52 14.80 -2.06
CA GLY A 148 4.40 15.74 -2.75
C GLY A 148 4.99 15.25 -4.08
N GLN A 149 4.73 14.01 -4.47
CA GLN A 149 5.13 13.45 -5.77
C GLN A 149 4.02 13.68 -6.81
N LYS A 150 4.41 13.94 -8.06
CA LYS A 150 3.49 14.26 -9.15
C LYS A 150 3.46 13.15 -10.20
N ASP A 151 2.36 13.12 -10.93
CA ASP A 151 2.18 12.26 -12.11
C ASP A 151 2.42 10.76 -11.84
N ILE A 152 2.06 10.31 -10.62
CA ILE A 152 2.16 8.89 -10.23
C ILE A 152 1.10 8.12 -11.02
N PRO A 153 1.49 7.04 -11.74
CA PRO A 153 0.54 6.17 -12.43
C PRO A 153 -0.55 5.65 -11.47
N PHE A 154 -1.81 5.81 -11.88
CA PHE A 154 -2.99 5.40 -11.11
C PHE A 154 -3.97 4.68 -12.03
N GLY A 155 -4.16 3.39 -11.83
CA GLY A 155 -5.07 2.63 -12.69
C GLY A 155 -4.67 1.19 -12.90
N ARG A 156 -5.20 0.61 -14.01
CA ARG A 156 -5.09 -0.80 -14.37
C ARG A 156 -4.06 -1.09 -15.46
N ASN A 157 -3.58 -0.08 -16.12
CA ASN A 157 -2.74 -0.20 -17.32
C ASN A 157 -1.29 0.11 -17.01
#